data_1ed3a31c2afbda0f8d067aef2b243322
#
_entry.id   1ed3a31c2afbda0f8d067aef2b243322
#
_cell.length_a   1.000
_cell.length_b   1.000
_cell.length_c   1.000
_cell.angle_alpha   90.00
_cell.angle_beta   90.00
_cell.angle_gamma   90.00
#
_symmetry.space_group_name_H-M   'P 1'
#
loop_
_entity.id
_entity.type
_entity.pdbx_description
1 polymer ?
#
loop_
_entity_poly.entity_id
_entity_poly.type
_entity_poly.pdbx_seq_one_letter_code
_entity_poly.pdbx_strand_id
1 'polypeptide(L)'
;MAHLLSQRFGLRLALQVGVLVAALLWSALAHAALPIEHWTTSRGARVVFVRADAIPMLDINMAFDAGSRLDPPGKAGLASWVVGMLGRGIEGLDEAAIAERLADLGALRSGAADDDRAGVGMRLLASPRERDAAVDLLARLVSHPTFPQQLLERERERSLQSLKESLTKPEVIAGRAFYPRVFGSHPYGVIQTADALQSINREDLVRFHRERFGPAGVVISMVGAISRAQAESIAERLVRDLPQGEAAPALPAVVAPVASEQRIAHPASQSHILIGTTAIARDDPDFFPLFVGNYILGGGGFVSRLTDEIREKRGLSYSVSSGFSPQMQPGQFVISLQTRKEQTDEALKVVLETLRQFVTDGPTAKELEAARSNLVGGFALRIDSNGKILSNLANIGWYRLPLDYLERWTQRVEAVTAQQIRAAFARHLQPERLVTVVVGAGPSTP
;
A
#
# COMPACT_ATOMS: atom_id res chain seq x y z
N MET A 1 -11.96 -25.62 67.80
CA MET A 1 -10.69 -24.96 67.34
C MET A 1 -10.30 -25.38 65.92
N ALA A 2 -10.50 -26.61 65.47
CA ALA A 2 -10.18 -27.10 64.12
C ALA A 2 -11.00 -26.46 62.97
N HIS A 3 -12.26 -26.10 63.19
CA HIS A 3 -13.16 -25.53 62.17
C HIS A 3 -12.80 -24.09 61.78
N LEU A 4 -12.23 -23.30 62.68
CA LEU A 4 -11.77 -21.90 62.41
C LEU A 4 -10.45 -21.84 61.67
N LEU A 5 -9.62 -22.88 61.77
CA LEU A 5 -8.35 -22.98 61.05
C LEU A 5 -8.57 -23.38 59.58
N SER A 6 -9.54 -24.27 59.30
CA SER A 6 -9.87 -24.68 57.92
C SER A 6 -10.50 -23.54 57.08
N GLN A 7 -11.32 -22.69 57.69
CA GLN A 7 -11.92 -21.54 57.02
C GLN A 7 -10.88 -20.48 56.68
N ARG A 8 -9.91 -20.23 57.53
CA ARG A 8 -8.81 -19.28 57.28
C ARG A 8 -7.85 -19.77 56.21
N PHE A 9 -7.66 -21.08 56.11
CA PHE A 9 -6.81 -21.67 55.05
C PHE A 9 -7.49 -21.60 53.68
N GLY A 10 -8.80 -21.88 53.61
CA GLY A 10 -9.57 -21.74 52.37
C GLY A 10 -9.65 -20.31 51.82
N LEU A 11 -9.79 -19.31 52.73
CA LEU A 11 -9.84 -17.90 52.35
C LEU A 11 -8.51 -17.40 51.83
N ARG A 12 -7.38 -17.83 52.41
CA ARG A 12 -6.03 -17.47 51.92
C ARG A 12 -5.72 -18.12 50.58
N LEU A 13 -6.13 -19.38 50.37
CA LEU A 13 -5.92 -20.05 49.07
C LEU A 13 -6.75 -19.40 47.97
N ALA A 14 -8.03 -19.06 48.25
CA ALA A 14 -8.89 -18.34 47.30
C ALA A 14 -8.35 -16.95 46.96
N LEU A 15 -7.76 -16.22 47.93
CA LEU A 15 -7.15 -14.93 47.70
C LEU A 15 -5.88 -15.05 46.83
N GLN A 16 -5.03 -16.06 47.08
CA GLN A 16 -3.84 -16.31 46.29
C GLN A 16 -4.15 -16.73 44.87
N VAL A 17 -5.15 -17.58 44.66
CA VAL A 17 -5.62 -17.95 43.31
C VAL A 17 -6.20 -16.75 42.59
N GLY A 18 -7.00 -15.90 43.30
CA GLY A 18 -7.54 -14.68 42.74
C GLY A 18 -6.46 -13.67 42.30
N VAL A 19 -5.41 -13.50 43.09
CA VAL A 19 -4.25 -12.65 42.75
C VAL A 19 -3.45 -13.24 41.58
N LEU A 20 -3.26 -14.54 41.50
CA LEU A 20 -2.58 -15.20 40.39
C LEU A 20 -3.37 -15.09 39.09
N VAL A 21 -4.68 -15.28 39.13
CA VAL A 21 -5.58 -15.11 37.99
C VAL A 21 -5.62 -13.65 37.54
N ALA A 22 -5.68 -12.69 38.47
CA ALA A 22 -5.61 -11.28 38.16
C ALA A 22 -4.26 -10.87 37.55
N ALA A 23 -3.15 -11.42 38.06
CA ALA A 23 -1.82 -11.20 37.50
C ALA A 23 -1.65 -11.84 36.11
N LEU A 24 -2.23 -13.03 35.86
CA LEU A 24 -2.27 -13.67 34.56
C LEU A 24 -3.16 -12.93 33.57
N LEU A 25 -4.30 -12.38 34.02
CA LEU A 25 -5.15 -11.53 33.21
C LEU A 25 -4.50 -10.17 32.92
N TRP A 26 -3.73 -9.60 33.84
CA TRP A 26 -2.98 -8.37 33.59
C TRP A 26 -1.79 -8.58 32.65
N SER A 27 -1.14 -9.72 32.68
CA SER A 27 -0.08 -10.06 31.70
C SER A 27 -0.64 -10.36 30.30
N ALA A 28 -1.90 -10.83 30.20
CA ALA A 28 -2.59 -11.02 28.91
C ALA A 28 -3.11 -9.69 28.29
N LEU A 29 -3.22 -8.64 29.08
CA LEU A 29 -3.57 -7.28 28.65
C LEU A 29 -2.32 -6.45 28.24
N ALA A 30 -1.11 -6.96 28.45
CA ALA A 30 0.07 -6.39 27.81
C ALA A 30 -0.06 -6.70 26.31
N HIS A 31 -0.73 -5.82 25.58
CA HIS A 31 -0.62 -5.75 24.12
C HIS A 31 0.88 -5.70 23.86
N ALA A 32 1.41 -6.71 23.17
CA ALA A 32 2.80 -6.71 22.79
C ALA A 32 3.03 -5.48 21.90
N ALA A 33 3.43 -4.38 22.52
CA ALA A 33 3.89 -3.22 21.80
C ALA A 33 4.97 -3.72 20.85
N LEU A 34 4.85 -3.38 19.56
CA LEU A 34 5.93 -3.61 18.60
C LEU A 34 6.86 -2.39 18.70
N PRO A 35 7.91 -2.43 19.53
CA PRO A 35 8.78 -1.28 19.72
C PRO A 35 9.50 -0.98 18.41
N ILE A 36 9.12 0.10 17.76
CA ILE A 36 9.76 0.54 16.52
C ILE A 36 11.01 1.31 16.89
N GLU A 37 12.17 0.72 16.63
CA GLU A 37 13.45 1.38 16.72
C GLU A 37 13.74 2.16 15.43
N HIS A 38 14.40 3.32 15.56
CA HIS A 38 14.74 4.15 14.42
C HIS A 38 16.10 4.82 14.58
N TRP A 39 16.73 5.12 13.45
CA TRP A 39 17.99 5.88 13.36
C TRP A 39 18.24 6.34 11.92
N THR A 40 19.32 7.07 11.75
CA THR A 40 19.83 7.47 10.45
C THR A 40 21.22 6.88 10.25
N THR A 41 21.49 6.33 9.09
CA THR A 41 22.82 5.82 8.72
C THR A 41 23.82 6.95 8.52
N SER A 42 25.11 6.62 8.46
CA SER A 42 26.20 7.58 8.18
C SER A 42 26.01 8.34 6.85
N ARG A 43 25.32 7.73 5.87
CA ARG A 43 24.99 8.34 4.56
C ARG A 43 23.61 8.97 4.47
N GLY A 44 22.90 9.13 5.59
CA GLY A 44 21.62 9.86 5.66
C GLY A 44 20.36 9.01 5.39
N ALA A 45 20.47 7.71 5.21
CA ALA A 45 19.31 6.83 5.06
C ALA A 45 18.56 6.70 6.39
N ARG A 46 17.23 6.81 6.35
CA ARG A 46 16.39 6.53 7.51
C ARG A 46 16.17 5.04 7.66
N VAL A 47 16.24 4.57 8.90
CA VAL A 47 16.01 3.17 9.23
C VAL A 47 14.89 3.07 10.25
N VAL A 48 13.98 2.11 10.04
CA VAL A 48 12.95 1.69 10.99
C VAL A 48 13.05 0.17 11.17
N PHE A 49 13.09 -0.28 12.40
CA PHE A 49 13.34 -1.69 12.73
C PHE A 49 12.40 -2.19 13.81
N VAL A 50 11.94 -3.41 13.67
CA VAL A 50 11.26 -4.19 14.72
C VAL A 50 11.96 -5.54 14.86
N ARG A 51 12.39 -5.85 16.07
CA ARG A 51 12.89 -7.18 16.40
C ARG A 51 11.70 -8.15 16.51
N ALA A 52 11.78 -9.26 15.79
CA ALA A 52 10.76 -10.32 15.79
C ALA A 52 11.45 -11.69 15.78
N ASP A 53 11.51 -12.33 16.94
CA ASP A 53 12.26 -13.58 17.16
C ASP A 53 11.41 -14.86 16.92
N ALA A 54 10.12 -14.71 16.55
CA ALA A 54 9.19 -15.84 16.40
C ALA A 54 9.64 -16.85 15.31
N ILE A 55 10.29 -16.35 14.25
CA ILE A 55 10.87 -17.17 13.19
C ILE A 55 12.31 -16.69 12.89
N PRO A 56 13.26 -17.59 12.56
CA PRO A 56 14.65 -17.22 12.31
C PRO A 56 14.85 -16.60 10.92
N MET A 57 14.14 -15.52 10.65
CA MET A 57 14.16 -14.82 9.36
C MET A 57 14.36 -13.32 9.54
N LEU A 58 14.81 -12.67 8.47
CA LEU A 58 14.91 -11.22 8.35
C LEU A 58 14.22 -10.79 7.06
N ASP A 59 13.32 -9.84 7.19
CA ASP A 59 12.68 -9.15 6.07
C ASP A 59 13.22 -7.73 5.97
N ILE A 60 13.70 -7.33 4.80
CA ILE A 60 14.25 -6.00 4.50
C ILE A 60 13.44 -5.37 3.37
N ASN A 61 13.14 -4.09 3.47
CA ASN A 61 12.63 -3.27 2.38
C ASN A 61 13.42 -1.95 2.33
N MET A 62 13.91 -1.60 1.14
CA MET A 62 14.53 -0.31 0.82
C MET A 62 13.57 0.45 -0.08
N ALA A 63 12.99 1.52 0.40
CA ALA A 63 12.09 2.40 -0.36
C ALA A 63 12.84 3.67 -0.76
N PHE A 64 13.07 3.85 -2.06
CA PHE A 64 13.75 5.00 -2.66
C PHE A 64 12.75 6.03 -3.16
N ASP A 65 13.09 7.30 -3.11
CA ASP A 65 12.35 8.40 -3.77
C ASP A 65 12.57 8.35 -5.28
N ALA A 66 11.98 7.31 -5.89
CA ALA A 66 12.19 6.89 -7.26
C ALA A 66 10.89 6.30 -7.87
N GLY A 67 9.72 6.83 -7.48
CA GLY A 67 8.43 6.41 -8.01
C GLY A 67 8.17 6.89 -9.44
N SER A 68 7.09 6.38 -10.06
CA SER A 68 6.73 6.68 -11.45
C SER A 68 6.43 8.16 -11.70
N ARG A 69 6.12 8.94 -10.65
CA ARG A 69 5.99 10.41 -10.75
C ARG A 69 7.27 11.11 -11.21
N LEU A 70 8.40 10.42 -11.15
CA LEU A 70 9.71 10.90 -11.59
C LEU A 70 10.12 10.38 -12.97
N ASP A 71 9.25 9.62 -13.63
CA ASP A 71 9.47 9.20 -15.00
C ASP A 71 9.54 10.44 -15.91
N PRO A 72 10.59 10.60 -16.73
CA PRO A 72 10.65 11.70 -17.66
C PRO A 72 9.49 11.70 -18.65
N PRO A 73 9.08 12.86 -19.18
CA PRO A 73 8.04 12.93 -20.21
C PRO A 73 8.31 11.95 -21.35
N GLY A 74 7.28 11.16 -21.71
CA GLY A 74 7.38 10.13 -22.76
C GLY A 74 8.10 8.84 -22.33
N LYS A 75 8.49 8.69 -21.05
CA LYS A 75 9.17 7.52 -20.52
C LYS A 75 8.37 6.82 -19.41
N ALA A 76 7.05 6.93 -19.42
CA ALA A 76 6.18 6.32 -18.42
C ALA A 76 6.42 4.80 -18.29
N GLY A 77 6.74 4.33 -17.10
CA GLY A 77 7.14 2.95 -16.79
C GLY A 77 8.63 2.78 -16.50
N LEU A 78 9.45 3.84 -16.64
CA LEU A 78 10.90 3.77 -16.42
C LEU A 78 11.24 3.32 -14.99
N ALA A 79 10.61 3.91 -13.96
CA ALA A 79 10.83 3.53 -12.56
C ALA A 79 10.57 2.03 -12.33
N SER A 80 9.47 1.51 -12.87
CA SER A 80 9.13 0.08 -12.78
C SER A 80 10.15 -0.81 -13.48
N TRP A 81 10.67 -0.38 -14.64
CA TRP A 81 11.69 -1.12 -15.36
C TRP A 81 13.03 -1.11 -14.65
N VAL A 82 13.43 0.02 -14.05
CA VAL A 82 14.65 0.06 -13.23
C VAL A 82 14.56 -0.96 -12.11
N VAL A 83 13.48 -0.97 -11.32
CA VAL A 83 13.29 -1.96 -10.23
C VAL A 83 13.27 -3.41 -10.75
N GLY A 84 12.56 -3.67 -11.85
CA GLY A 84 12.50 -4.98 -12.48
C GLY A 84 13.86 -5.50 -12.94
N MET A 85 14.72 -4.59 -13.43
CA MET A 85 16.03 -4.92 -13.97
C MET A 85 17.15 -5.04 -12.90
N LEU A 86 16.95 -4.56 -11.65
CA LEU A 86 17.97 -4.66 -10.58
C LEU A 86 18.40 -6.10 -10.28
N GLY A 87 17.56 -7.09 -10.56
CA GLY A 87 17.90 -8.51 -10.36
C GLY A 87 18.35 -9.24 -11.62
N ARG A 88 18.64 -8.52 -12.71
CA ARG A 88 18.91 -9.11 -14.02
C ARG A 88 20.40 -9.17 -14.39
N GLY A 89 21.26 -8.54 -13.61
CA GLY A 89 22.71 -8.56 -13.80
C GLY A 89 23.42 -7.55 -12.92
N ILE A 90 24.53 -7.97 -12.36
CA ILE A 90 25.54 -7.13 -11.67
C ILE A 90 26.90 -7.53 -12.17
N GLU A 91 27.93 -6.76 -11.87
CA GLU A 91 29.30 -7.11 -12.25
C GLU A 91 29.67 -8.51 -11.75
N GLY A 92 30.07 -9.38 -12.68
CA GLY A 92 30.48 -10.77 -12.42
C GLY A 92 29.33 -11.77 -12.19
N LEU A 93 28.06 -11.34 -12.19
CA LEU A 93 26.90 -12.26 -12.07
C LEU A 93 25.79 -11.88 -13.08
N ASP A 94 25.44 -12.82 -13.94
CA ASP A 94 24.28 -12.70 -14.82
C ASP A 94 22.96 -13.05 -14.10
N GLU A 95 21.85 -12.99 -14.82
CA GLU A 95 20.51 -13.30 -14.30
C GLU A 95 20.41 -14.71 -13.70
N ALA A 96 21.01 -15.71 -14.37
CA ALA A 96 20.96 -17.11 -13.93
C ALA A 96 21.78 -17.32 -12.65
N ALA A 97 22.99 -16.80 -12.60
CA ALA A 97 23.87 -16.87 -11.42
C ALA A 97 23.28 -16.12 -10.22
N ILE A 98 22.58 -15.00 -10.44
CA ILE A 98 21.85 -14.30 -9.37
C ILE A 98 20.71 -15.16 -8.83
N ALA A 99 19.93 -15.79 -9.72
CA ALA A 99 18.82 -16.66 -9.34
C ALA A 99 19.30 -17.89 -8.55
N GLU A 100 20.37 -18.55 -9.01
CA GLU A 100 21.03 -19.66 -8.30
C GLU A 100 21.52 -19.21 -6.91
N ARG A 101 22.19 -18.06 -6.85
CA ARG A 101 22.71 -17.52 -5.57
C ARG A 101 21.60 -17.23 -4.57
N LEU A 102 20.47 -16.65 -5.02
CA LEU A 102 19.30 -16.42 -4.16
C LEU A 102 18.71 -17.75 -3.66
N ALA A 103 18.63 -18.77 -4.52
CA ALA A 103 18.12 -20.09 -4.16
C ALA A 103 19.03 -20.78 -3.13
N ASP A 104 20.34 -20.75 -3.32
CA ASP A 104 21.34 -21.33 -2.40
C ASP A 104 21.29 -20.69 -1.01
N LEU A 105 20.98 -19.38 -0.94
CA LEU A 105 20.85 -18.62 0.29
C LEU A 105 19.45 -18.72 0.93
N GLY A 106 18.50 -19.39 0.29
CA GLY A 106 17.10 -19.39 0.72
C GLY A 106 16.49 -17.98 0.75
N ALA A 107 16.98 -17.07 -0.09
CA ALA A 107 16.58 -15.68 -0.13
C ALA A 107 15.54 -15.41 -1.23
N LEU A 108 14.54 -14.61 -0.90
CA LEU A 108 13.46 -14.21 -1.83
C LEU A 108 13.52 -12.70 -2.05
N ARG A 109 13.88 -12.29 -3.27
CA ARG A 109 13.87 -10.89 -3.68
C ARG A 109 12.46 -10.46 -4.10
N SER A 110 12.09 -9.25 -3.76
CA SER A 110 10.89 -8.56 -4.24
C SER A 110 11.26 -7.14 -4.73
N GLY A 111 10.39 -6.55 -5.52
CA GLY A 111 10.55 -5.16 -5.94
C GLY A 111 9.34 -4.69 -6.74
N ALA A 112 8.95 -3.45 -6.50
CA ALA A 112 7.89 -2.75 -7.24
C ALA A 112 8.11 -1.24 -7.15
N ALA A 113 7.63 -0.51 -8.13
CA ALA A 113 7.50 0.94 -8.06
C ALA A 113 6.00 1.30 -8.02
N ASP A 114 5.65 2.24 -7.15
CA ASP A 114 4.38 2.96 -7.15
C ASP A 114 4.61 4.41 -7.62
N ASP A 115 3.62 5.26 -7.48
CA ASP A 115 3.76 6.65 -7.93
C ASP A 115 4.82 7.41 -7.13
N ASP A 116 4.96 7.15 -5.84
CA ASP A 116 5.83 7.90 -4.96
C ASP A 116 7.23 7.31 -4.80
N ARG A 117 7.35 5.97 -4.83
CA ARG A 117 8.58 5.28 -4.45
C ARG A 117 8.88 4.04 -5.29
N ALA A 118 10.15 3.70 -5.37
CA ALA A 118 10.64 2.41 -5.83
C ALA A 118 11.06 1.57 -4.62
N GLY A 119 10.43 0.42 -4.40
CA GLY A 119 10.74 -0.51 -3.32
C GLY A 119 11.57 -1.69 -3.83
N VAL A 120 12.61 -2.04 -3.10
CA VAL A 120 13.40 -3.27 -3.30
C VAL A 120 13.49 -4.00 -1.98
N GLY A 121 13.04 -5.24 -1.94
CA GLY A 121 12.99 -6.03 -0.70
C GLY A 121 13.68 -7.37 -0.83
N MET A 122 14.02 -7.93 0.32
CA MET A 122 14.51 -9.30 0.42
C MET A 122 14.06 -9.93 1.74
N ARG A 123 13.51 -11.13 1.64
CA ARG A 123 13.32 -12.05 2.77
C ARG A 123 14.46 -13.03 2.77
N LEU A 124 15.09 -13.25 3.91
CA LEU A 124 16.29 -14.07 4.05
C LEU A 124 16.35 -14.76 5.42
N LEU A 125 17.18 -15.78 5.54
CA LEU A 125 17.43 -16.47 6.81
C LEU A 125 18.23 -15.55 7.75
N ALA A 126 17.95 -15.62 9.06
CA ALA A 126 18.66 -14.85 10.07
C ALA A 126 20.01 -15.46 10.49
N SER A 127 20.31 -16.71 10.05
CA SER A 127 21.59 -17.38 10.31
C SER A 127 22.77 -16.57 9.73
N PRO A 128 23.87 -16.38 10.46
CA PRO A 128 24.90 -15.41 10.09
C PRO A 128 25.47 -15.58 8.67
N ARG A 129 25.73 -16.80 8.25
CA ARG A 129 26.34 -17.09 6.95
C ARG A 129 25.43 -16.69 5.79
N GLU A 130 24.19 -17.18 5.81
CA GLU A 130 23.18 -16.94 4.77
C GLU A 130 22.74 -15.47 4.79
N ARG A 131 22.50 -14.92 5.97
CA ARG A 131 22.15 -13.52 6.17
C ARG A 131 23.17 -12.58 5.56
N ASP A 132 24.44 -12.73 5.94
CA ASP A 132 25.49 -11.80 5.54
C ASP A 132 25.74 -11.89 4.02
N ALA A 133 25.73 -13.08 3.45
CA ALA A 133 25.84 -13.27 2.00
C ALA A 133 24.62 -12.72 1.21
N ALA A 134 23.41 -12.87 1.76
CA ALA A 134 22.20 -12.35 1.13
C ALA A 134 22.14 -10.80 1.21
N VAL A 135 22.58 -10.21 2.34
CA VAL A 135 22.68 -8.75 2.49
C VAL A 135 23.72 -8.18 1.51
N ASP A 136 24.88 -8.83 1.35
CA ASP A 136 25.90 -8.39 0.37
C ASP A 136 25.37 -8.49 -1.06
N LEU A 137 24.62 -9.56 -1.37
CA LEU A 137 24.00 -9.68 -2.68
C LEU A 137 22.96 -8.56 -2.89
N LEU A 138 22.08 -8.29 -1.91
CA LEU A 138 21.09 -7.20 -2.01
C LEU A 138 21.79 -5.85 -2.20
N ALA A 139 22.84 -5.55 -1.41
CA ALA A 139 23.60 -4.32 -1.54
C ALA A 139 24.18 -4.15 -2.95
N ARG A 140 24.76 -5.21 -3.54
CA ARG A 140 25.27 -5.18 -4.93
C ARG A 140 24.16 -5.03 -5.97
N LEU A 141 23.01 -5.70 -5.79
CA LEU A 141 21.87 -5.60 -6.72
C LEU A 141 21.33 -4.17 -6.81
N VAL A 142 21.30 -3.44 -5.70
CA VAL A 142 20.79 -2.06 -5.68
C VAL A 142 21.86 -1.02 -6.00
N SER A 143 23.16 -1.29 -5.80
CA SER A 143 24.22 -0.30 -6.02
C SER A 143 24.92 -0.43 -7.38
N HIS A 144 25.06 -1.64 -7.94
CA HIS A 144 25.84 -1.91 -9.13
C HIS A 144 25.09 -2.71 -10.22
N PRO A 145 23.82 -2.37 -10.56
CA PRO A 145 23.12 -3.07 -11.63
C PRO A 145 23.77 -2.74 -12.99
N THR A 146 23.90 -3.76 -13.84
CA THR A 146 24.51 -3.60 -15.17
C THR A 146 23.50 -3.28 -16.27
N PHE A 147 22.20 -3.52 -16.01
CA PHE A 147 21.11 -3.34 -16.98
C PHE A 147 21.44 -3.93 -18.36
N PRO A 148 21.58 -5.28 -18.49
CA PRO A 148 22.00 -5.90 -19.73
C PRO A 148 21.04 -5.61 -20.87
N GLN A 149 21.55 -5.11 -22.01
CA GLN A 149 20.75 -4.69 -23.16
C GLN A 149 19.82 -5.78 -23.66
N GLN A 150 20.33 -7.01 -23.81
CA GLN A 150 19.53 -8.13 -24.30
C GLN A 150 18.33 -8.46 -23.39
N LEU A 151 18.50 -8.33 -22.07
CA LEU A 151 17.42 -8.56 -21.10
C LEU A 151 16.42 -7.39 -21.11
N LEU A 152 16.88 -6.17 -21.34
CA LEU A 152 16.00 -5.01 -21.52
C LEU A 152 15.12 -5.18 -22.76
N GLU A 153 15.66 -5.64 -23.89
CA GLU A 153 14.87 -5.93 -25.09
C GLU A 153 13.81 -7.01 -24.83
N ARG A 154 14.19 -8.10 -24.17
CA ARG A 154 13.25 -9.14 -23.76
C ARG A 154 12.12 -8.60 -22.88
N GLU A 155 12.44 -7.78 -21.89
CA GLU A 155 11.42 -7.19 -21.00
C GLU A 155 10.55 -6.15 -21.73
N ARG A 156 11.10 -5.43 -22.73
CA ARG A 156 10.33 -4.53 -23.60
C ARG A 156 9.29 -5.31 -24.40
N GLU A 157 9.70 -6.36 -25.09
CA GLU A 157 8.79 -7.20 -25.89
C GLU A 157 7.68 -7.79 -25.04
N ARG A 158 8.03 -8.32 -23.86
CA ARG A 158 7.06 -8.86 -22.91
C ARG A 158 6.08 -7.79 -22.41
N SER A 159 6.58 -6.58 -22.08
CA SER A 159 5.75 -5.48 -21.59
C SER A 159 4.80 -4.96 -22.68
N LEU A 160 5.27 -4.84 -23.92
CA LEU A 160 4.44 -4.44 -25.07
C LEU A 160 3.32 -5.48 -25.33
N GLN A 161 3.65 -6.76 -25.31
CA GLN A 161 2.66 -7.82 -25.48
C GLN A 161 1.63 -7.80 -24.32
N SER A 162 2.09 -7.69 -23.09
CA SER A 162 1.20 -7.59 -21.91
C SER A 162 0.30 -6.36 -21.98
N LEU A 163 0.84 -5.20 -22.39
CA LEU A 163 0.05 -3.99 -22.59
C LEU A 163 -1.03 -4.21 -23.65
N LYS A 164 -0.65 -4.77 -24.81
CA LYS A 164 -1.60 -5.06 -25.91
C LYS A 164 -2.74 -5.97 -25.44
N GLU A 165 -2.43 -7.04 -24.72
CA GLU A 165 -3.42 -7.94 -24.14
C GLU A 165 -4.30 -7.24 -23.10
N SER A 166 -3.70 -6.44 -22.23
CA SER A 166 -4.43 -5.72 -21.19
C SER A 166 -5.43 -4.69 -21.75
N LEU A 167 -5.13 -4.09 -22.89
CA LEU A 167 -6.00 -3.12 -23.57
C LEU A 167 -7.26 -3.74 -24.18
N THR A 168 -7.42 -5.05 -24.17
CA THR A 168 -8.68 -5.74 -24.51
C THR A 168 -9.62 -5.89 -23.31
N LYS A 169 -9.16 -5.57 -22.09
CA LYS A 169 -9.90 -5.77 -20.85
C LYS A 169 -10.64 -4.50 -20.45
N PRO A 170 -11.96 -4.53 -20.26
CA PRO A 170 -12.75 -3.33 -19.99
C PRO A 170 -12.34 -2.63 -18.68
N GLU A 171 -11.94 -3.37 -17.65
CA GLU A 171 -11.43 -2.80 -16.40
C GLU A 171 -10.13 -2.00 -16.58
N VAL A 172 -9.23 -2.47 -17.45
CA VAL A 172 -7.99 -1.75 -17.77
C VAL A 172 -8.30 -0.50 -18.58
N ILE A 173 -9.19 -0.61 -19.58
CA ILE A 173 -9.62 0.55 -20.37
C ILE A 173 -10.26 1.60 -19.47
N ALA A 174 -11.10 1.17 -18.50
CA ALA A 174 -11.75 2.08 -17.55
C ALA A 174 -10.70 2.82 -16.70
N GLY A 175 -9.71 2.13 -16.11
CA GLY A 175 -8.65 2.74 -15.34
C GLY A 175 -7.83 3.74 -16.17
N ARG A 176 -7.44 3.35 -17.37
CA ARG A 176 -6.68 4.22 -18.29
C ARG A 176 -7.43 5.47 -18.73
N ALA A 177 -8.75 5.42 -18.79
CA ALA A 177 -9.58 6.58 -19.06
C ALA A 177 -9.83 7.43 -17.80
N PHE A 178 -9.85 6.81 -16.62
CA PHE A 178 -10.20 7.42 -15.34
C PHE A 178 -9.04 8.23 -14.73
N TYR A 179 -7.86 7.63 -14.52
CA TYR A 179 -6.76 8.28 -13.79
C TYR A 179 -6.28 9.60 -14.42
N PRO A 180 -6.09 9.71 -15.74
CA PRO A 180 -5.74 11.00 -16.35
C PRO A 180 -6.81 12.08 -16.18
N ARG A 181 -8.08 11.71 -16.02
CA ARG A 181 -9.16 12.66 -15.75
C ARG A 181 -9.21 13.12 -14.31
N VAL A 182 -8.89 12.23 -13.38
CA VAL A 182 -8.84 12.55 -11.95
C VAL A 182 -7.66 13.47 -11.64
N PHE A 183 -6.49 13.20 -12.23
CA PHE A 183 -5.26 13.90 -11.88
C PHE A 183 -4.83 14.98 -12.89
N GLY A 184 -5.48 15.07 -14.07
CA GLY A 184 -5.13 16.04 -15.10
C GLY A 184 -3.68 15.90 -15.55
N SER A 185 -2.93 17.00 -15.49
CA SER A 185 -1.50 17.06 -15.85
C SER A 185 -0.57 16.62 -14.69
N HIS A 186 -1.09 16.27 -13.53
CA HIS A 186 -0.27 15.81 -12.41
C HIS A 186 0.38 14.45 -12.74
N PRO A 187 1.63 14.20 -12.31
CA PRO A 187 2.34 12.93 -12.58
C PRO A 187 1.58 11.67 -12.17
N TYR A 188 0.71 11.71 -11.15
CA TYR A 188 -0.13 10.57 -10.75
C TYR A 188 -1.17 10.16 -11.81
N GLY A 189 -1.48 11.02 -12.77
CA GLY A 189 -2.37 10.72 -13.89
C GLY A 189 -1.66 10.14 -15.12
N VAL A 190 -0.33 10.06 -15.12
CA VAL A 190 0.44 9.56 -16.25
C VAL A 190 0.25 8.05 -16.40
N ILE A 191 -0.08 7.61 -17.60
CA ILE A 191 -0.28 6.19 -17.92
C ILE A 191 0.80 5.70 -18.89
N GLN A 192 1.22 4.47 -18.70
CA GLN A 192 2.15 3.80 -19.60
C GLN A 192 1.53 3.60 -20.99
N THR A 193 2.30 3.90 -22.05
CA THR A 193 1.90 3.73 -23.44
C THR A 193 2.90 2.85 -24.19
N ALA A 194 2.51 2.32 -25.34
CA ALA A 194 3.42 1.54 -26.19
C ALA A 194 4.63 2.39 -26.64
N ASP A 195 4.38 3.64 -27.02
CA ASP A 195 5.45 4.56 -27.45
C ASP A 195 6.42 4.88 -26.30
N ALA A 196 5.90 5.07 -25.07
CA ALA A 196 6.73 5.26 -23.90
C ALA A 196 7.63 4.04 -23.65
N LEU A 197 7.07 2.82 -23.69
CA LEU A 197 7.84 1.59 -23.54
C LEU A 197 8.89 1.40 -24.63
N GLN A 198 8.57 1.72 -25.89
CA GLN A 198 9.51 1.64 -27.00
C GLN A 198 10.64 2.65 -26.87
N SER A 199 10.36 3.81 -26.32
CA SER A 199 11.34 4.91 -26.20
C SER A 199 12.37 4.73 -25.07
N ILE A 200 12.06 3.94 -24.04
CA ILE A 200 12.97 3.68 -22.90
C ILE A 200 14.18 2.90 -23.39
N ASN A 201 15.38 3.39 -23.14
CA ASN A 201 16.63 2.73 -23.48
C ASN A 201 17.49 2.46 -22.23
N ARG A 202 18.62 1.78 -22.40
CA ARG A 202 19.52 1.40 -21.31
C ARG A 202 20.08 2.63 -20.58
N GLU A 203 20.41 3.66 -21.31
CA GLU A 203 20.96 4.93 -20.79
C GLU A 203 19.95 5.62 -19.87
N ASP A 204 18.65 5.51 -20.17
CA ASP A 204 17.58 6.02 -19.30
C ASP A 204 17.57 5.29 -17.96
N LEU A 205 17.69 3.94 -17.96
CA LEU A 205 17.75 3.15 -16.73
C LEU A 205 18.98 3.52 -15.89
N VAL A 206 20.16 3.59 -16.53
CA VAL A 206 21.41 3.94 -15.84
C VAL A 206 21.35 5.33 -15.24
N ARG A 207 20.83 6.31 -15.99
CA ARG A 207 20.66 7.70 -15.53
C ARG A 207 19.70 7.77 -14.37
N PHE A 208 18.48 7.19 -14.51
CA PHE A 208 17.44 7.18 -13.47
C PHE A 208 17.96 6.52 -12.18
N HIS A 209 18.61 5.36 -12.29
CA HIS A 209 19.22 4.70 -11.15
C HIS A 209 20.25 5.59 -10.44
N ARG A 210 21.21 6.17 -11.19
CA ARG A 210 22.24 7.03 -10.62
C ARG A 210 21.66 8.26 -9.91
N GLU A 211 20.59 8.85 -10.47
CA GLU A 211 19.97 10.07 -9.95
C GLU A 211 19.04 9.77 -8.76
N ARG A 212 18.33 8.64 -8.75
CA ARG A 212 17.21 8.39 -7.82
C ARG A 212 17.48 7.35 -6.73
N PHE A 213 18.49 6.49 -6.89
CA PHE A 213 18.79 5.44 -5.90
C PHE A 213 19.86 5.87 -4.88
N GLY A 214 19.85 7.14 -4.49
CA GLY A 214 20.78 7.68 -3.50
C GLY A 214 20.38 7.40 -2.04
N PRO A 215 21.35 7.47 -1.11
CA PRO A 215 21.12 7.11 0.30
C PRO A 215 20.28 8.14 1.05
N ALA A 216 20.33 9.42 0.69
CA ALA A 216 19.58 10.49 1.39
C ALA A 216 18.06 10.37 1.22
N GLY A 217 17.59 9.76 0.11
CA GLY A 217 16.17 9.58 -0.20
C GLY A 217 15.63 8.19 0.16
N VAL A 218 16.43 7.29 0.77
CA VAL A 218 16.00 5.92 1.06
C VAL A 218 15.50 5.76 2.48
N VAL A 219 14.43 4.99 2.62
CA VAL A 219 13.93 4.46 3.90
C VAL A 219 14.16 2.95 3.93
N ILE A 220 14.94 2.48 4.90
CA ILE A 220 15.19 1.06 5.13
C ILE A 220 14.26 0.59 6.25
N SER A 221 13.41 -0.37 5.95
CA SER A 221 12.55 -1.02 6.93
C SER A 221 13.02 -2.46 7.13
N MET A 222 13.14 -2.89 8.38
CA MET A 222 13.61 -4.25 8.74
C MET A 222 12.74 -4.86 9.82
N VAL A 223 12.43 -6.14 9.69
CA VAL A 223 11.73 -6.95 10.71
C VAL A 223 12.38 -8.32 10.79
N GLY A 224 12.78 -8.76 11.96
CA GLY A 224 13.29 -10.13 12.07
C GLY A 224 14.11 -10.45 13.31
N ALA A 225 14.64 -11.67 13.33
CA ALA A 225 15.38 -12.26 14.45
C ALA A 225 16.85 -11.83 14.45
N ILE A 226 17.07 -10.52 14.57
CA ILE A 226 18.43 -9.92 14.69
C ILE A 226 18.43 -8.87 15.80
N SER A 227 19.62 -8.60 16.35
CA SER A 227 19.80 -7.52 17.32
C SER A 227 19.83 -6.15 16.64
N ARG A 228 19.62 -5.08 17.41
CA ARG A 228 19.76 -3.70 16.96
C ARG A 228 21.15 -3.44 16.34
N ALA A 229 22.22 -3.87 16.99
CA ALA A 229 23.58 -3.68 16.46
C ALA A 229 23.80 -4.38 15.11
N GLN A 230 23.20 -5.57 14.91
CA GLN A 230 23.20 -6.25 13.62
C GLN A 230 22.41 -5.47 12.56
N ALA A 231 21.24 -4.96 12.93
CA ALA A 231 20.42 -4.14 12.01
C ALA A 231 21.15 -2.85 11.60
N GLU A 232 21.89 -2.19 12.51
CA GLU A 232 22.73 -1.03 12.19
C GLU A 232 23.83 -1.39 11.20
N SER A 233 24.58 -2.47 11.46
CA SER A 233 25.62 -2.94 10.53
C SER A 233 25.06 -3.28 9.15
N ILE A 234 23.91 -3.93 9.08
CA ILE A 234 23.22 -4.25 7.82
C ILE A 234 22.83 -2.98 7.09
N ALA A 235 22.22 -2.01 7.76
CA ALA A 235 21.80 -0.75 7.14
C ALA A 235 22.98 0.03 6.56
N GLU A 236 24.11 0.11 7.26
CA GLU A 236 25.33 0.74 6.77
C GLU A 236 25.89 0.03 5.52
N ARG A 237 25.87 -1.31 5.50
CA ARG A 237 26.30 -2.10 4.33
C ARG A 237 25.43 -1.85 3.13
N LEU A 238 24.09 -1.80 3.30
CA LEU A 238 23.12 -1.58 2.22
C LEU A 238 23.27 -0.23 1.53
N VAL A 239 23.70 0.79 2.26
CA VAL A 239 23.84 2.16 1.70
C VAL A 239 25.25 2.54 1.26
N ARG A 240 26.24 1.74 1.65
CA ARG A 240 27.67 2.09 1.48
C ARG A 240 28.04 2.46 0.05
N ASP A 241 27.62 1.65 -0.90
CA ASP A 241 28.03 1.75 -2.29
C ASP A 241 26.91 2.31 -3.21
N LEU A 242 25.81 2.80 -2.62
CA LEU A 242 24.77 3.47 -3.40
C LEU A 242 25.34 4.70 -4.13
N PRO A 243 24.84 5.04 -5.32
CA PRO A 243 25.20 6.28 -5.98
C PRO A 243 24.90 7.49 -5.09
N GLN A 244 25.51 8.65 -5.38
CA GLN A 244 25.24 9.86 -4.58
C GLN A 244 23.76 10.24 -4.58
N GLY A 245 23.08 10.04 -5.70
CA GLY A 245 21.70 10.44 -5.90
C GLY A 245 21.52 11.95 -6.01
N GLU A 246 20.35 12.33 -6.41
CA GLU A 246 19.92 13.73 -6.49
C GLU A 246 18.60 13.90 -5.73
N ALA A 247 18.39 15.07 -5.14
CA ALA A 247 17.10 15.39 -4.54
C ALA A 247 15.99 15.33 -5.61
N ALA A 248 14.89 14.66 -5.30
CA ALA A 248 13.75 14.66 -6.20
C ALA A 248 13.19 16.08 -6.35
N PRO A 249 12.72 16.48 -7.54
CA PRO A 249 12.04 17.75 -7.73
C PRO A 249 10.78 17.81 -6.85
N ALA A 250 10.41 19.02 -6.47
CA ALA A 250 9.19 19.25 -5.73
C ALA A 250 7.97 18.71 -6.52
N LEU A 251 7.14 17.93 -5.85
CA LEU A 251 5.93 17.41 -6.46
C LEU A 251 4.91 18.55 -6.61
N PRO A 252 4.34 18.76 -7.82
CA PRO A 252 3.31 19.78 -8.00
C PRO A 252 2.08 19.48 -7.14
N ALA A 253 1.31 20.51 -6.82
CA ALA A 253 0.06 20.32 -6.10
C ALA A 253 -0.98 19.63 -6.99
N VAL A 254 -1.69 18.66 -6.42
CA VAL A 254 -2.82 18.01 -7.10
C VAL A 254 -3.98 19.00 -7.19
N VAL A 255 -4.49 19.19 -8.40
CA VAL A 255 -5.68 20.01 -8.65
C VAL A 255 -6.90 19.09 -8.70
N ALA A 256 -7.96 19.45 -7.98
CA ALA A 256 -9.18 18.68 -8.00
C ALA A 256 -9.82 18.68 -9.41
N PRO A 257 -10.33 17.55 -9.90
CA PRO A 257 -10.97 17.48 -11.20
C PRO A 257 -12.31 18.23 -11.23
N VAL A 258 -12.77 18.54 -12.44
CA VAL A 258 -14.16 18.95 -12.70
C VAL A 258 -14.98 17.69 -12.99
N ALA A 259 -16.22 17.65 -12.51
CA ALA A 259 -17.11 16.54 -12.77
C ALA A 259 -17.23 16.25 -14.27
N SER A 260 -17.11 14.99 -14.61
CA SER A 260 -17.21 14.54 -16.00
C SER A 260 -17.67 13.09 -16.07
N GLU A 261 -18.34 12.75 -17.16
CA GLU A 261 -18.71 11.37 -17.47
C GLU A 261 -18.16 10.99 -18.85
N GLN A 262 -17.55 9.82 -18.93
CA GLN A 262 -17.15 9.22 -20.20
C GLN A 262 -17.70 7.80 -20.30
N ARG A 263 -18.33 7.53 -21.43
CA ARG A 263 -18.79 6.18 -21.79
C ARG A 263 -18.01 5.66 -22.99
N ILE A 264 -17.48 4.46 -22.86
CA ILE A 264 -16.71 3.77 -23.88
C ILE A 264 -17.43 2.47 -24.20
N ALA A 265 -17.92 2.35 -25.44
CA ALA A 265 -18.56 1.13 -25.91
C ALA A 265 -17.54 -0.02 -25.96
N HIS A 266 -17.90 -1.18 -25.42
CA HIS A 266 -17.05 -2.37 -25.40
C HIS A 266 -17.91 -3.63 -25.60
N PRO A 267 -17.42 -4.69 -26.30
CA PRO A 267 -18.22 -5.89 -26.58
C PRO A 267 -18.46 -6.79 -25.37
N ALA A 268 -17.77 -6.59 -24.23
CA ALA A 268 -18.00 -7.38 -23.01
C ALA A 268 -19.48 -7.37 -22.61
N SER A 269 -19.95 -8.44 -21.96
CA SER A 269 -21.33 -8.59 -21.47
C SER A 269 -21.65 -7.71 -20.28
N GLN A 270 -20.63 -7.22 -19.58
CA GLN A 270 -20.75 -6.34 -18.41
C GLN A 270 -20.18 -4.96 -18.69
N SER A 271 -20.73 -3.96 -18.01
CA SER A 271 -20.14 -2.64 -17.88
C SER A 271 -19.27 -2.56 -16.63
N HIS A 272 -18.06 -2.01 -16.79
CA HIS A 272 -17.15 -1.66 -15.72
C HIS A 272 -17.25 -0.18 -15.45
N ILE A 273 -17.54 0.19 -14.22
CA ILE A 273 -17.80 1.57 -13.80
C ILE A 273 -16.78 1.98 -12.75
N LEU A 274 -16.13 3.12 -12.96
CA LEU A 274 -15.29 3.80 -11.98
C LEU A 274 -15.88 5.20 -11.72
N ILE A 275 -16.04 5.52 -10.44
CA ILE A 275 -16.51 6.84 -9.99
C ILE A 275 -15.56 7.32 -8.91
N GLY A 276 -15.03 8.54 -9.02
CA GLY A 276 -14.13 9.04 -7.99
C GLY A 276 -13.58 10.43 -8.25
N THR A 277 -12.67 10.83 -7.39
CA THR A 277 -12.04 12.16 -7.39
C THR A 277 -10.69 12.10 -6.69
N THR A 278 -9.91 13.18 -6.74
CA THR A 278 -8.78 13.37 -5.81
C THR A 278 -9.30 13.51 -4.37
N ALA A 279 -8.56 12.98 -3.39
CA ALA A 279 -9.03 12.95 -2.02
C ALA A 279 -8.00 13.50 -1.01
N ILE A 280 -7.16 12.63 -0.43
CA ILE A 280 -6.27 13.02 0.69
C ILE A 280 -4.84 12.58 0.47
N ALA A 281 -3.91 13.32 1.07
CA ALA A 281 -2.55 12.88 1.31
C ALA A 281 -2.49 11.92 2.53
N ARG A 282 -1.37 11.21 2.69
CA ARG A 282 -1.25 10.18 3.75
C ARG A 282 -1.17 10.77 5.16
N ASP A 283 -0.73 11.99 5.29
CA ASP A 283 -0.61 12.74 6.55
C ASP A 283 -1.84 13.60 6.89
N ASP A 284 -2.90 13.54 6.07
CA ASP A 284 -4.13 14.29 6.28
C ASP A 284 -4.79 13.91 7.62
N PRO A 285 -5.20 14.89 8.44
CA PRO A 285 -5.87 14.64 9.71
C PRO A 285 -7.20 13.89 9.59
N ASP A 286 -7.86 13.98 8.42
CA ASP A 286 -9.10 13.26 8.14
C ASP A 286 -8.88 11.77 7.76
N PHE A 287 -7.64 11.28 7.78
CA PHE A 287 -7.33 9.89 7.39
C PHE A 287 -8.19 8.86 8.16
N PHE A 288 -8.24 8.94 9.49
CA PHE A 288 -9.03 7.97 10.28
C PHE A 288 -10.54 8.11 10.11
N PRO A 289 -11.14 9.31 10.14
CA PRO A 289 -12.54 9.49 9.77
C PRO A 289 -12.90 8.92 8.39
N LEU A 290 -12.08 9.18 7.37
CA LEU A 290 -12.30 8.66 6.02
C LEU A 290 -12.06 7.14 5.94
N PHE A 291 -11.07 6.61 6.63
CA PHE A 291 -10.79 5.18 6.70
C PHE A 291 -11.96 4.39 7.32
N VAL A 292 -12.47 4.82 8.49
CA VAL A 292 -13.60 4.18 9.15
C VAL A 292 -14.89 4.39 8.35
N GLY A 293 -15.12 5.59 7.84
CA GLY A 293 -16.26 5.89 6.99
C GLY A 293 -16.28 5.07 5.70
N ASN A 294 -15.13 4.91 5.05
CA ASN A 294 -15.01 4.08 3.86
C ASN A 294 -15.28 2.59 4.16
N TYR A 295 -14.87 2.08 5.31
CA TYR A 295 -15.21 0.73 5.73
C TYR A 295 -16.73 0.52 5.73
N ILE A 296 -17.49 1.52 6.20
CA ILE A 296 -18.96 1.48 6.22
C ILE A 296 -19.53 1.66 4.82
N LEU A 297 -18.97 2.57 4.01
CA LEU A 297 -19.49 2.88 2.68
C LEU A 297 -19.33 1.72 1.69
N GLY A 298 -18.09 1.23 1.50
CA GLY A 298 -17.81 0.21 0.48
C GLY A 298 -16.54 -0.63 0.74
N GLY A 299 -15.73 -0.29 1.75
CA GLY A 299 -14.49 -1.00 2.07
C GLY A 299 -14.66 -2.22 2.98
N GLY A 300 -15.81 -2.37 3.65
CA GLY A 300 -16.10 -3.47 4.58
C GLY A 300 -16.65 -4.74 3.92
N GLY A 301 -16.64 -4.83 2.59
CA GLY A 301 -17.16 -5.97 1.87
C GLY A 301 -18.68 -6.15 2.08
N PHE A 302 -19.12 -7.36 2.46
CA PHE A 302 -20.54 -7.70 2.59
C PHE A 302 -21.34 -6.86 3.59
N VAL A 303 -20.70 -6.21 4.54
CA VAL A 303 -21.37 -5.38 5.55
C VAL A 303 -21.43 -3.91 5.17
N SER A 304 -20.94 -3.53 3.98
CA SER A 304 -20.91 -2.14 3.51
C SER A 304 -22.23 -1.72 2.85
N ARG A 305 -22.54 -0.41 2.92
CA ARG A 305 -23.75 0.14 2.31
C ARG A 305 -23.84 -0.10 0.81
N LEU A 306 -22.73 0.08 0.08
CA LEU A 306 -22.73 -0.15 -1.36
C LEU A 306 -23.06 -1.61 -1.68
N THR A 307 -22.53 -2.57 -0.92
CA THR A 307 -22.87 -3.99 -1.15
C THR A 307 -24.33 -4.26 -0.82
N ASP A 308 -24.84 -3.74 0.28
CA ASP A 308 -26.25 -3.91 0.68
C ASP A 308 -27.21 -3.31 -0.38
N GLU A 309 -26.96 -2.06 -0.83
CA GLU A 309 -27.83 -1.37 -1.77
C GLU A 309 -27.76 -1.93 -3.20
N ILE A 310 -26.56 -2.28 -3.66
CA ILE A 310 -26.32 -2.67 -5.06
C ILE A 310 -26.49 -4.18 -5.26
N ARG A 311 -25.93 -4.98 -4.35
CA ARG A 311 -25.94 -6.43 -4.48
C ARG A 311 -27.13 -7.07 -3.79
N GLU A 312 -27.28 -6.86 -2.47
CA GLU A 312 -28.23 -7.62 -1.66
C GLU A 312 -29.69 -7.22 -1.97
N LYS A 313 -29.97 -5.92 -2.05
CA LYS A 313 -31.32 -5.42 -2.28
C LYS A 313 -31.77 -5.46 -3.74
N ARG A 314 -30.84 -5.26 -4.69
CA ARG A 314 -31.21 -5.04 -6.12
C ARG A 314 -30.57 -6.02 -7.10
N GLY A 315 -29.57 -6.80 -6.68
CA GLY A 315 -28.89 -7.74 -7.58
C GLY A 315 -28.21 -7.10 -8.79
N LEU A 316 -27.86 -5.81 -8.70
CA LEU A 316 -27.29 -5.05 -9.82
C LEU A 316 -25.83 -5.37 -10.09
N SER A 317 -25.08 -5.80 -9.07
CA SER A 317 -23.66 -6.14 -9.20
C SER A 317 -23.31 -7.29 -8.27
N TYR A 318 -22.39 -8.15 -8.69
CA TYR A 318 -21.79 -9.16 -7.81
C TYR A 318 -20.74 -8.55 -6.88
N SER A 319 -20.01 -7.52 -7.35
CA SER A 319 -18.96 -6.85 -6.60
C SER A 319 -19.03 -5.34 -6.78
N VAL A 320 -19.11 -4.64 -5.68
CA VAL A 320 -18.99 -3.19 -5.58
C VAL A 320 -18.11 -2.86 -4.37
N SER A 321 -17.20 -1.91 -4.53
CA SER A 321 -16.32 -1.48 -3.45
C SER A 321 -15.97 -0.01 -3.58
N SER A 322 -15.51 0.58 -2.47
CA SER A 322 -14.91 1.92 -2.47
C SER A 322 -13.60 1.92 -1.69
N GLY A 323 -12.69 2.84 -2.04
CA GLY A 323 -11.40 2.95 -1.40
C GLY A 323 -10.76 4.33 -1.54
N PHE A 324 -9.99 4.71 -0.53
CA PHE A 324 -9.05 5.81 -0.58
C PHE A 324 -7.64 5.28 -0.77
N SER A 325 -6.86 5.91 -1.63
CA SER A 325 -5.45 5.61 -1.86
C SER A 325 -4.60 6.84 -1.56
N PRO A 326 -4.36 7.16 -0.28
CA PRO A 326 -3.58 8.33 0.11
C PRO A 326 -2.11 8.16 -0.29
N GLN A 327 -1.51 9.23 -0.83
CA GLN A 327 -0.14 9.29 -1.32
C GLN A 327 0.61 10.47 -0.66
N MET A 328 1.81 10.84 -1.15
CA MET A 328 2.53 12.03 -0.66
C MET A 328 1.76 13.33 -0.93
N GLN A 329 1.08 13.41 -2.06
CA GLN A 329 0.08 14.42 -2.39
C GLN A 329 -1.31 13.78 -2.32
N PRO A 330 -2.42 14.54 -2.39
CA PRO A 330 -3.75 13.95 -2.41
C PRO A 330 -3.90 12.87 -3.48
N GLY A 331 -4.03 11.62 -3.04
CA GLY A 331 -4.35 10.49 -3.89
C GLY A 331 -5.84 10.44 -4.21
N GLN A 332 -6.35 9.32 -4.74
CA GLN A 332 -7.74 9.22 -5.17
C GLN A 332 -8.66 8.54 -4.16
N PHE A 333 -9.93 8.88 -4.25
CA PHE A 333 -11.07 8.05 -3.85
C PHE A 333 -11.69 7.42 -5.08
N VAL A 334 -12.00 6.13 -5.03
CA VAL A 334 -12.63 5.40 -6.15
C VAL A 334 -13.72 4.48 -5.64
N ILE A 335 -14.87 4.50 -6.29
CA ILE A 335 -15.88 3.44 -6.26
C ILE A 335 -15.73 2.64 -7.55
N SER A 336 -15.68 1.32 -7.45
CA SER A 336 -15.62 0.41 -8.59
C SER A 336 -16.72 -0.64 -8.51
N LEU A 337 -17.37 -0.91 -9.65
CA LEU A 337 -18.36 -1.98 -9.77
C LEU A 337 -18.44 -2.52 -11.20
N GLN A 338 -19.02 -3.71 -11.31
CA GLN A 338 -19.34 -4.35 -12.58
C GLN A 338 -20.82 -4.70 -12.58
N THR A 339 -21.51 -4.43 -13.67
CA THR A 339 -22.96 -4.70 -13.81
C THR A 339 -23.28 -5.16 -15.23
N ARG A 340 -24.44 -5.78 -15.43
CA ARG A 340 -24.94 -6.06 -16.78
C ARG A 340 -25.16 -4.77 -17.55
N LYS A 341 -24.92 -4.76 -18.86
CA LYS A 341 -25.02 -3.55 -19.70
C LYS A 341 -26.38 -2.86 -19.57
N GLU A 342 -27.44 -3.64 -19.54
CA GLU A 342 -28.83 -3.17 -19.47
C GLU A 342 -29.17 -2.50 -18.13
N GLN A 343 -28.35 -2.78 -17.10
CA GLN A 343 -28.52 -2.25 -15.74
C GLN A 343 -27.54 -1.12 -15.41
N THR A 344 -26.72 -0.69 -16.37
CA THR A 344 -25.65 0.29 -16.14
C THR A 344 -26.17 1.59 -15.54
N ASP A 345 -27.22 2.16 -16.10
CA ASP A 345 -27.76 3.47 -15.67
C ASP A 345 -28.44 3.36 -14.30
N GLU A 346 -29.13 2.26 -14.05
CA GLU A 346 -29.73 2.00 -12.73
C GLU A 346 -28.64 1.82 -11.66
N ALA A 347 -27.62 1.01 -11.92
CA ALA A 347 -26.51 0.79 -11.00
C ALA A 347 -25.76 2.10 -10.70
N LEU A 348 -25.48 2.89 -11.73
CA LEU A 348 -24.82 4.19 -11.58
C LEU A 348 -25.67 5.15 -10.72
N LYS A 349 -26.98 5.23 -10.99
CA LYS A 349 -27.90 6.05 -10.20
C LYS A 349 -27.88 5.65 -8.73
N VAL A 350 -28.05 4.37 -8.43
CA VAL A 350 -28.09 3.86 -7.04
C VAL A 350 -26.76 4.10 -6.31
N VAL A 351 -25.62 3.90 -6.99
CA VAL A 351 -24.29 4.19 -6.39
C VAL A 351 -24.16 5.67 -6.02
N LEU A 352 -24.52 6.56 -6.94
CA LEU A 352 -24.42 8.02 -6.71
C LEU A 352 -25.39 8.49 -5.64
N GLU A 353 -26.59 7.93 -5.58
CA GLU A 353 -27.57 8.21 -4.52
C GLU A 353 -27.05 7.75 -3.15
N THR A 354 -26.51 6.52 -3.06
CA THR A 354 -25.92 5.96 -1.84
C THR A 354 -24.74 6.82 -1.36
N LEU A 355 -23.86 7.23 -2.27
CA LEU A 355 -22.73 8.11 -1.94
C LEU A 355 -23.23 9.48 -1.43
N ARG A 356 -24.17 10.13 -2.14
CA ARG A 356 -24.71 11.43 -1.70
C ARG A 356 -25.36 11.34 -0.34
N GLN A 357 -26.17 10.31 -0.11
CA GLN A 357 -26.78 10.07 1.19
C GLN A 357 -25.73 9.87 2.29
N PHE A 358 -24.68 9.09 2.03
CA PHE A 358 -23.60 8.90 3.00
C PHE A 358 -22.84 10.20 3.31
N VAL A 359 -22.56 11.03 2.32
CA VAL A 359 -21.92 12.33 2.49
C VAL A 359 -22.81 13.29 3.31
N THR A 360 -24.12 13.28 3.08
CA THR A 360 -25.08 14.18 3.74
C THR A 360 -25.37 13.75 5.18
N ASP A 361 -25.69 12.49 5.38
CA ASP A 361 -26.21 11.97 6.64
C ASP A 361 -25.12 11.37 7.55
N GLY A 362 -24.05 10.88 6.95
CA GLY A 362 -23.01 10.09 7.62
C GLY A 362 -23.47 8.67 7.96
N PRO A 363 -22.73 7.95 8.79
CA PRO A 363 -23.09 6.62 9.27
C PRO A 363 -24.10 6.70 10.40
N THR A 364 -24.94 5.66 10.53
CA THR A 364 -25.76 5.43 11.73
C THR A 364 -24.87 4.99 12.90
N ALA A 365 -25.39 5.14 14.14
CA ALA A 365 -24.68 4.67 15.33
C ALA A 365 -24.37 3.16 15.28
N LYS A 366 -25.30 2.36 14.74
CA LYS A 366 -25.14 0.90 14.61
C LYS A 366 -24.03 0.54 13.63
N GLU A 367 -23.95 1.22 12.48
CA GLU A 367 -22.89 0.99 11.47
C GLU A 367 -21.52 1.38 12.02
N LEU A 368 -21.43 2.51 12.70
CA LEU A 368 -20.19 2.98 13.30
C LEU A 368 -19.68 2.01 14.37
N GLU A 369 -20.55 1.54 15.24
CA GLU A 369 -20.19 0.57 16.29
C GLU A 369 -19.73 -0.75 15.70
N ALA A 370 -20.45 -1.28 14.71
CA ALA A 370 -20.06 -2.50 14.01
C ALA A 370 -18.72 -2.35 13.29
N ALA A 371 -18.48 -1.21 12.63
CA ALA A 371 -17.22 -0.92 11.94
C ALA A 371 -16.04 -0.84 12.92
N ARG A 372 -16.20 -0.13 14.05
CA ARG A 372 -15.17 -0.06 15.10
C ARG A 372 -14.85 -1.42 15.67
N SER A 373 -15.87 -2.18 16.08
CA SER A 373 -15.70 -3.52 16.62
C SER A 373 -14.94 -4.45 15.68
N ASN A 374 -15.28 -4.43 14.38
CA ASN A 374 -14.59 -5.25 13.37
C ASN A 374 -13.15 -4.79 13.11
N LEU A 375 -12.94 -3.49 12.95
CA LEU A 375 -11.61 -2.93 12.66
C LEU A 375 -10.65 -3.14 13.85
N VAL A 376 -11.11 -2.92 15.07
CA VAL A 376 -10.31 -3.10 16.29
C VAL A 376 -10.07 -4.58 16.56
N GLY A 377 -11.11 -5.42 16.51
CA GLY A 377 -10.99 -6.88 16.70
C GLY A 377 -10.10 -7.54 15.63
N GLY A 378 -10.12 -7.03 14.41
CA GLY A 378 -9.28 -7.50 13.30
C GLY A 378 -7.86 -6.93 13.28
N PHE A 379 -7.48 -6.02 14.18
CA PHE A 379 -6.18 -5.34 14.12
C PHE A 379 -4.99 -6.30 14.21
N ALA A 380 -5.07 -7.32 15.08
CA ALA A 380 -4.02 -8.31 15.22
C ALA A 380 -3.65 -8.99 13.89
N LEU A 381 -4.64 -9.20 13.01
CA LEU A 381 -4.42 -9.78 11.67
C LEU A 381 -3.68 -8.84 10.71
N ARG A 382 -3.49 -7.57 11.07
CA ARG A 382 -2.70 -6.61 10.28
C ARG A 382 -1.22 -6.62 10.60
N ILE A 383 -0.82 -7.29 11.67
CA ILE A 383 0.55 -7.37 12.19
C ILE A 383 0.94 -8.81 12.62
N ASP A 384 0.27 -9.83 12.08
CA ASP A 384 0.44 -11.24 12.47
C ASP A 384 1.64 -11.94 11.79
N SER A 385 2.36 -11.24 10.93
CA SER A 385 3.53 -11.79 10.22
C SER A 385 4.58 -10.71 9.96
N ASN A 386 5.85 -11.12 9.82
CA ASN A 386 6.95 -10.20 9.49
C ASN A 386 6.64 -9.37 8.24
N GLY A 387 6.06 -9.97 7.19
CA GLY A 387 5.72 -9.24 5.97
C GLY A 387 4.68 -8.15 6.18
N LYS A 388 3.64 -8.39 7.01
CA LYS A 388 2.64 -7.38 7.35
C LYS A 388 3.23 -6.28 8.26
N ILE A 389 4.06 -6.66 9.23
CA ILE A 389 4.78 -5.68 10.05
C ILE A 389 5.69 -4.83 9.16
N LEU A 390 6.47 -5.44 8.26
CA LEU A 390 7.35 -4.74 7.33
C LEU A 390 6.61 -3.73 6.46
N SER A 391 5.44 -4.11 5.92
CA SER A 391 4.61 -3.22 5.11
C SER A 391 4.13 -1.99 5.90
N ASN A 392 3.75 -2.19 7.18
CA ASN A 392 3.40 -1.09 8.06
C ASN A 392 4.62 -0.19 8.36
N LEU A 393 5.79 -0.79 8.67
CA LEU A 393 7.03 -0.04 8.91
C LEU A 393 7.46 0.77 7.68
N ALA A 394 7.35 0.19 6.48
CA ALA A 394 7.67 0.88 5.23
C ALA A 394 6.79 2.14 5.05
N ASN A 395 5.50 2.05 5.39
CA ASN A 395 4.60 3.20 5.35
C ASN A 395 4.88 4.21 6.47
N ILE A 396 5.13 3.75 7.70
CA ILE A 396 5.50 4.63 8.83
C ILE A 396 6.76 5.40 8.49
N GLY A 397 7.80 4.71 8.01
CA GLY A 397 9.06 5.34 7.65
C GLY A 397 8.94 6.30 6.46
N TRP A 398 8.21 5.91 5.41
CA TRP A 398 8.06 6.69 4.19
C TRP A 398 7.27 7.97 4.42
N TYR A 399 6.08 7.86 5.00
CA TYR A 399 5.20 9.01 5.25
C TYR A 399 5.51 9.74 6.56
N ARG A 400 6.62 9.38 7.25
CA ARG A 400 7.04 9.98 8.52
C ARG A 400 5.94 9.98 9.58
N LEU A 401 5.18 8.90 9.64
CA LEU A 401 4.14 8.74 10.65
C LEU A 401 4.76 8.59 12.04
N PRO A 402 4.04 8.91 13.12
CA PRO A 402 4.52 8.70 14.48
C PRO A 402 4.95 7.25 14.72
N LEU A 403 6.01 7.03 15.47
CA LEU A 403 6.52 5.67 15.73
C LEU A 403 5.56 4.83 16.57
N ASP A 404 4.72 5.47 17.38
CA ASP A 404 3.63 4.85 18.13
C ASP A 404 2.35 4.64 17.30
N TYR A 405 2.44 4.77 15.96
CA TYR A 405 1.29 4.70 15.05
C TYR A 405 0.51 3.39 15.19
N LEU A 406 1.20 2.25 15.28
CA LEU A 406 0.56 0.94 15.43
C LEU A 406 -0.06 0.75 16.82
N GLU A 407 0.61 1.24 17.86
CA GLU A 407 0.12 1.19 19.25
C GLU A 407 -1.18 1.99 19.43
N ARG A 408 -1.25 3.15 18.77
CA ARG A 408 -2.41 4.04 18.85
C ARG A 408 -3.49 3.78 17.80
N TRP A 409 -3.25 2.84 16.90
CA TRP A 409 -4.16 2.66 15.76
C TRP A 409 -5.59 2.32 16.19
N THR A 410 -5.73 1.36 17.11
CA THR A 410 -7.04 0.95 17.64
C THR A 410 -7.74 2.08 18.38
N GLN A 411 -7.02 2.81 19.23
CA GLN A 411 -7.55 3.99 19.94
C GLN A 411 -8.02 5.07 18.96
N ARG A 412 -7.27 5.32 17.88
CA ARG A 412 -7.67 6.29 16.85
C ARG A 412 -8.93 5.86 16.13
N VAL A 413 -9.08 4.56 15.81
CA VAL A 413 -10.31 4.02 15.21
C VAL A 413 -11.49 4.15 16.17
N GLU A 414 -11.32 3.81 17.44
CA GLU A 414 -12.36 3.93 18.47
C GLU A 414 -12.81 5.37 18.71
N ALA A 415 -11.89 6.32 18.62
CA ALA A 415 -12.17 7.74 18.84
C ALA A 415 -12.93 8.41 17.68
N VAL A 416 -13.02 7.80 16.49
CA VAL A 416 -13.70 8.40 15.33
C VAL A 416 -15.20 8.52 15.60
N THR A 417 -15.79 9.69 15.44
CA THR A 417 -17.22 9.95 15.61
C THR A 417 -17.97 10.01 14.27
N ALA A 418 -19.28 9.77 14.29
CA ALA A 418 -20.13 9.93 13.10
C ALA A 418 -20.09 11.37 12.53
N GLN A 419 -19.99 12.36 13.41
CA GLN A 419 -19.85 13.77 13.00
C GLN A 419 -18.53 14.01 12.25
N GLN A 420 -17.41 13.46 12.74
CA GLN A 420 -16.11 13.55 12.05
C GLN A 420 -16.14 12.88 10.69
N ILE A 421 -16.75 11.67 10.58
CA ILE A 421 -16.92 10.98 9.30
C ILE A 421 -17.71 11.85 8.33
N ARG A 422 -18.89 12.34 8.74
CA ARG A 422 -19.73 13.18 7.89
C ARG A 422 -18.99 14.45 7.43
N ALA A 423 -18.31 15.12 8.34
CA ALA A 423 -17.56 16.33 8.01
C ALA A 423 -16.40 16.07 7.05
N ALA A 424 -15.64 14.98 7.25
CA ALA A 424 -14.54 14.58 6.36
C ALA A 424 -15.05 14.19 4.96
N PHE A 425 -16.10 13.38 4.88
CA PHE A 425 -16.69 13.02 3.59
C PHE A 425 -17.23 14.23 2.83
N ALA A 426 -17.93 15.13 3.49
CA ALA A 426 -18.44 16.37 2.86
C ALA A 426 -17.30 17.30 2.38
N ARG A 427 -16.15 17.29 3.06
CA ARG A 427 -14.99 18.10 2.65
C ARG A 427 -14.30 17.54 1.42
N HIS A 428 -14.13 16.22 1.35
CA HIS A 428 -13.29 15.56 0.35
C HIS A 428 -14.06 14.98 -0.84
N LEU A 429 -15.37 14.67 -0.69
CA LEU A 429 -16.18 14.04 -1.75
C LEU A 429 -17.30 14.95 -2.19
N GLN A 430 -16.95 15.93 -3.01
CA GLN A 430 -17.89 16.90 -3.57
C GLN A 430 -18.42 16.38 -4.92
N PRO A 431 -19.77 16.37 -5.14
CA PRO A 431 -20.36 15.87 -6.38
C PRO A 431 -19.81 16.55 -7.64
N GLU A 432 -19.46 17.85 -7.56
CA GLU A 432 -18.94 18.67 -8.66
C GLU A 432 -17.52 18.29 -9.09
N ARG A 433 -16.91 17.35 -8.38
CA ARG A 433 -15.54 16.86 -8.63
C ARG A 433 -15.50 15.38 -8.98
N LEU A 434 -16.66 14.73 -9.13
CA LEU A 434 -16.68 13.30 -9.43
C LEU A 434 -16.48 13.06 -10.94
N VAL A 435 -15.46 12.30 -11.24
CA VAL A 435 -15.21 11.72 -12.55
C VAL A 435 -15.87 10.35 -12.60
N THR A 436 -16.66 10.10 -13.65
CA THR A 436 -17.30 8.82 -13.92
C THR A 436 -16.79 8.26 -15.24
N VAL A 437 -16.35 7.01 -15.25
CA VAL A 437 -15.99 6.29 -16.47
C VAL A 437 -16.76 4.98 -16.51
N VAL A 438 -17.42 4.74 -17.65
CA VAL A 438 -18.18 3.51 -17.95
C VAL A 438 -17.58 2.86 -19.18
N VAL A 439 -17.18 1.61 -19.08
CA VAL A 439 -16.71 0.80 -20.22
C VAL A 439 -17.61 -0.40 -20.38
N GLY A 440 -18.33 -0.50 -21.50
CA GLY A 440 -19.31 -1.56 -21.76
C GLY A 440 -20.53 -1.03 -22.47
N ALA A 441 -21.51 -0.49 -21.73
CA ALA A 441 -22.63 0.23 -22.34
C ALA A 441 -22.13 1.52 -22.97
N GLY A 442 -22.46 1.73 -24.23
CA GLY A 442 -22.23 2.99 -24.94
C GLY A 442 -23.05 4.15 -24.35
N PRO A 443 -22.99 5.34 -24.97
CA PRO A 443 -23.87 6.46 -24.62
C PRO A 443 -25.30 6.00 -24.59
N SER A 444 -26.08 6.41 -23.56
CA SER A 444 -27.51 6.20 -23.55
C SER A 444 -28.09 6.90 -24.79
N THR A 445 -28.81 6.18 -25.63
CA THR A 445 -29.57 6.80 -26.69
C THR A 445 -30.61 7.69 -26.02
N PRO A 446 -30.76 8.99 -26.42
CA PRO A 446 -31.68 9.90 -25.79
C PRO A 446 -33.15 9.44 -25.96
#